data_f2019ccf0c7ada0775198ca419a29989
#
_entry.id   f2019ccf0c7ada0775198ca419a29989
#
_cell.length_a   1.000
_cell.length_b   1.000
_cell.length_c   1.000
_cell.angle_alpha   90.00
_cell.angle_beta   90.00
_cell.angle_gamma   90.00
#
_symmetry.space_group_name_H-M   'P 1'
#
loop_
_entity.id
_entity.type
_entity.pdbx_description
1 polymer ?
#
loop_
_entity_poly.entity_id
_entity_poly.type
_entity_poly.pdbx_seq_one_letter_code
_entity_poly.pdbx_strand_id
1 'polypeptide(L)'
;MPIMLATPVRRTLCAAFVILGAIVVTTPARGQDGGIAVGAHPPAAAVQSLDGKPADLSGIVGSGPTVIEFWATWCPNCKQLEPALAAAQTKYAGRVRFVTVAVAINESIERVRKHVAVHPIGGTVVFDANGTAASAYDAPATSYVVIIDRTGRVVYTGVGGTQDIDAAIHKAI
;
A
#
# COMPACT_ATOMS: atom_id res chain seq x y z
N MET A 1 8.99 -82.46 49.13
CA MET A 1 9.72 -81.21 48.97
C MET A 1 9.53 -80.69 47.53
N PRO A 2 8.61 -79.75 47.25
CA PRO A 2 8.46 -79.27 45.93
C PRO A 2 9.19 -77.97 45.71
N ILE A 3 9.90 -77.85 44.60
CA ILE A 3 10.68 -76.71 44.17
C ILE A 3 9.74 -75.73 43.49
N MET A 4 9.66 -74.52 44.04
CA MET A 4 8.93 -73.40 43.44
C MET A 4 9.76 -72.78 42.29
N LEU A 5 9.27 -72.88 41.07
CA LEU A 5 9.80 -72.10 39.94
C LEU A 5 9.22 -70.67 40.00
N ALA A 6 10.11 -69.69 40.07
CA ALA A 6 9.77 -68.27 39.95
C ALA A 6 9.75 -67.86 38.48
N THR A 7 8.61 -67.33 38.04
CA THR A 7 8.43 -66.75 36.69
C THR A 7 8.93 -65.30 36.66
N PRO A 8 9.68 -64.86 35.64
CA PRO A 8 10.10 -63.44 35.52
C PRO A 8 8.98 -62.58 34.91
N VAL A 9 8.64 -61.55 35.63
CA VAL A 9 7.74 -60.48 35.19
C VAL A 9 8.43 -59.63 34.13
N ARG A 10 7.95 -59.72 32.88
CA ARG A 10 8.35 -58.79 31.81
C ARG A 10 7.76 -57.42 32.07
N ARG A 11 8.60 -56.45 32.39
CA ARG A 11 8.26 -55.02 32.46
C ARG A 11 8.24 -54.47 31.02
N THR A 12 7.07 -54.25 30.48
CA THR A 12 6.86 -53.51 29.23
C THR A 12 7.06 -52.02 29.50
N LEU A 13 8.16 -51.43 29.00
CA LEU A 13 8.34 -49.98 28.99
C LEU A 13 7.47 -49.40 27.84
N CYS A 14 6.41 -48.75 28.21
CA CYS A 14 5.68 -47.85 27.28
C CYS A 14 6.49 -46.57 27.13
N ALA A 15 7.19 -46.41 26.00
CA ALA A 15 7.79 -45.12 25.61
C ALA A 15 6.67 -44.16 25.13
N ALA A 16 6.32 -43.21 25.98
CA ALA A 16 5.43 -42.13 25.57
C ALA A 16 6.21 -41.14 24.70
N PHE A 17 5.95 -41.13 23.40
CA PHE A 17 6.41 -40.11 22.47
C PHE A 17 5.60 -38.83 22.71
N VAL A 18 6.21 -37.86 23.39
CA VAL A 18 5.69 -36.51 23.50
C VAL A 18 6.02 -35.78 22.19
N ILE A 19 5.04 -35.66 21.31
CA ILE A 19 5.14 -34.82 20.11
C ILE A 19 5.02 -33.36 20.56
N LEU A 20 6.14 -32.69 20.65
CA LEU A 20 6.19 -31.24 20.90
C LEU A 20 5.78 -30.54 19.59
N GLY A 21 4.48 -30.24 19.44
CA GLY A 21 3.95 -29.44 18.34
C GLY A 21 4.49 -28.03 18.46
N ALA A 22 5.39 -27.64 17.55
CA ALA A 22 5.83 -26.25 17.40
C ALA A 22 4.63 -25.42 16.92
N ILE A 23 4.02 -24.64 17.81
CA ILE A 23 3.04 -23.63 17.45
C ILE A 23 3.80 -22.52 16.72
N VAL A 24 3.72 -22.49 15.40
CA VAL A 24 4.18 -21.34 14.60
C VAL A 24 3.22 -20.19 14.89
N VAL A 25 3.59 -19.34 15.82
CA VAL A 25 2.90 -18.07 16.07
C VAL A 25 3.24 -17.16 14.88
N THR A 26 2.38 -17.13 13.87
CA THR A 26 2.43 -16.10 12.84
C THR A 26 2.02 -14.78 13.50
N THR A 27 3.02 -13.96 13.89
CA THR A 27 2.75 -12.58 14.28
C THR A 27 2.16 -11.85 13.07
N PRO A 28 0.94 -11.29 13.17
CA PRO A 28 0.45 -10.41 12.12
C PRO A 28 1.45 -9.26 12.00
N ALA A 29 1.92 -8.99 10.79
CA ALA A 29 2.67 -7.78 10.50
C ALA A 29 1.83 -6.61 11.02
N ARG A 30 2.38 -5.82 11.96
CA ARG A 30 1.73 -4.60 12.43
C ARG A 30 1.42 -3.77 11.22
N GLY A 31 0.13 -3.65 10.89
CA GLY A 31 -0.35 -2.70 9.93
C GLY A 31 0.12 -1.31 10.37
N GLN A 32 0.67 -0.54 9.47
CA GLN A 32 0.84 0.89 9.67
C GLN A 32 -0.53 1.44 10.06
N ASP A 33 -0.60 2.37 11.02
CA ASP A 33 -1.84 2.94 11.50
C ASP A 33 -2.61 3.61 10.33
N GLY A 34 -3.48 2.86 9.66
CA GLY A 34 -4.23 3.24 8.46
C GLY A 34 -3.50 2.95 7.13
N GLY A 35 -4.28 2.90 6.07
CA GLY A 35 -3.81 2.65 4.70
C GLY A 35 -3.99 1.21 4.22
N ILE A 36 -4.02 1.06 2.90
CA ILE A 36 -4.13 -0.25 2.27
C ILE A 36 -2.95 -1.15 2.64
N ALA A 37 -3.21 -2.41 2.93
CA ALA A 37 -2.18 -3.35 3.36
C ALA A 37 -1.15 -3.63 2.24
N VAL A 38 0.13 -3.68 2.59
CA VAL A 38 1.19 -4.18 1.71
C VAL A 38 0.89 -5.65 1.35
N GLY A 39 1.01 -6.00 0.07
CA GLY A 39 0.63 -7.29 -0.49
C GLY A 39 -0.81 -7.34 -1.02
N ALA A 40 -1.68 -6.40 -0.67
CA ALA A 40 -3.02 -6.33 -1.22
C ALA A 40 -3.04 -5.90 -2.69
N HIS A 41 -4.15 -6.20 -3.38
CA HIS A 41 -4.44 -5.58 -4.67
C HIS A 41 -5.14 -4.23 -4.47
N PRO A 42 -4.75 -3.19 -5.23
CA PRO A 42 -5.40 -1.90 -5.14
C PRO A 42 -6.88 -2.01 -5.55
N PRO A 43 -7.80 -1.43 -4.78
CA PRO A 43 -9.22 -1.46 -5.10
C PRO A 43 -9.55 -0.54 -6.30
N ALA A 44 -10.63 -0.87 -7.00
CA ALA A 44 -11.29 0.07 -7.90
C ALA A 44 -11.92 1.21 -7.10
N ALA A 45 -11.89 2.41 -7.65
CA ALA A 45 -12.53 3.57 -7.03
C ALA A 45 -12.94 4.61 -8.08
N ALA A 46 -14.17 5.11 -7.94
CA ALA A 46 -14.67 6.16 -8.81
C ALA A 46 -13.96 7.49 -8.51
N VAL A 47 -13.43 8.11 -9.55
CA VAL A 47 -12.79 9.42 -9.52
C VAL A 47 -13.27 10.25 -10.72
N GLN A 48 -12.80 11.49 -10.84
CA GLN A 48 -13.04 12.34 -11.99
C GLN A 48 -11.69 12.81 -12.57
N SER A 49 -11.61 12.89 -13.89
CA SER A 49 -10.53 13.64 -14.53
C SER A 49 -10.69 15.13 -14.25
N LEU A 50 -9.65 15.93 -14.46
CA LEU A 50 -9.73 17.38 -14.20
C LEU A 50 -10.72 18.11 -15.13
N ASP A 51 -11.14 17.55 -16.26
CA ASP A 51 -12.22 18.08 -17.10
C ASP A 51 -13.63 17.65 -16.62
N GLY A 52 -13.71 16.94 -15.48
CA GLY A 52 -14.97 16.56 -14.82
C GLY A 52 -15.59 15.26 -15.33
N LYS A 53 -14.91 14.53 -16.20
CA LYS A 53 -15.43 13.25 -16.71
C LYS A 53 -15.23 12.14 -15.69
N PRO A 54 -16.23 11.27 -15.52
CA PRO A 54 -16.07 10.08 -14.67
C PRO A 54 -14.92 9.20 -15.15
N ALA A 55 -14.18 8.65 -14.20
CA ALA A 55 -13.10 7.70 -14.44
C ALA A 55 -13.05 6.69 -13.28
N ASP A 56 -12.33 5.59 -13.49
CA ASP A 56 -12.04 4.62 -12.44
C ASP A 56 -10.54 4.56 -12.19
N LEU A 57 -10.14 4.63 -10.90
CA LEU A 57 -8.74 4.67 -10.51
C LEU A 57 -8.00 3.39 -10.92
N SER A 58 -8.66 2.23 -10.89
CA SER A 58 -8.04 0.96 -11.30
C SER A 58 -7.66 0.96 -12.79
N GLY A 59 -8.50 1.56 -13.64
CA GLY A 59 -8.19 1.74 -15.07
C GLY A 59 -7.02 2.70 -15.31
N ILE A 60 -6.90 3.75 -14.50
CA ILE A 60 -5.79 4.71 -14.56
C ILE A 60 -4.49 4.08 -14.04
N VAL A 61 -4.55 3.35 -12.93
CA VAL A 61 -3.42 2.57 -12.38
C VAL A 61 -2.95 1.53 -13.41
N GLY A 62 -3.89 0.80 -14.02
CA GLY A 62 -3.61 -0.18 -15.07
C GLY A 62 -2.68 -1.30 -14.60
N SER A 63 -1.91 -1.86 -15.54
CA SER A 63 -0.89 -2.88 -15.26
C SER A 63 0.52 -2.27 -15.20
N GLY A 64 1.29 -2.60 -14.19
CA GLY A 64 2.68 -2.18 -14.06
C GLY A 64 2.95 -1.27 -12.87
N PRO A 65 4.23 -0.94 -12.62
CA PRO A 65 4.62 -0.15 -11.46
C PRO A 65 3.94 1.22 -11.47
N THR A 66 3.30 1.56 -10.35
CA THR A 66 2.54 2.81 -10.22
C THR A 66 2.75 3.41 -8.84
N VAL A 67 2.98 4.72 -8.79
CA VAL A 67 2.97 5.55 -7.59
C VAL A 67 1.66 6.32 -7.57
N ILE A 68 0.93 6.22 -6.47
CA ILE A 68 -0.31 6.99 -6.22
C ILE A 68 -0.03 7.89 -5.02
N GLU A 69 -0.31 9.18 -5.14
CA GLU A 69 -0.31 10.13 -4.02
C GLU A 69 -1.72 10.66 -3.77
N PHE A 70 -2.20 10.57 -2.53
CA PHE A 70 -3.40 11.29 -2.07
C PHE A 70 -2.99 12.69 -1.61
N TRP A 71 -3.50 13.70 -2.29
CA TRP A 71 -2.95 15.05 -2.29
C TRP A 71 -4.04 16.15 -2.15
N ALA A 72 -3.65 17.35 -1.73
CA ALA A 72 -4.49 18.54 -1.82
C ALA A 72 -3.61 19.80 -1.98
N THR A 73 -4.16 20.87 -2.57
CA THR A 73 -3.43 22.13 -2.80
C THR A 73 -2.96 22.81 -1.50
N TRP A 74 -3.67 22.59 -0.41
CA TRP A 74 -3.40 23.14 0.90
C TRP A 74 -2.47 22.29 1.78
N CYS A 75 -2.02 21.12 1.32
CA CYS A 75 -1.29 20.14 2.11
C CYS A 75 0.21 20.48 2.24
N PRO A 76 0.73 20.85 3.43
CA PRO A 76 2.13 21.19 3.59
C PRO A 76 3.09 20.02 3.42
N ASN A 77 2.70 18.80 3.85
CA ASN A 77 3.49 17.60 3.67
C ASN A 77 3.60 17.20 2.19
N CYS A 78 2.53 17.41 1.40
CA CYS A 78 2.56 17.18 -0.04
C CYS A 78 3.57 18.13 -0.72
N LYS A 79 3.55 19.42 -0.34
CA LYS A 79 4.54 20.40 -0.83
C LYS A 79 5.98 20.01 -0.47
N GLN A 80 6.19 19.46 0.73
CA GLN A 80 7.50 18.98 1.15
C GLN A 80 7.94 17.73 0.35
N LEU A 81 7.01 16.86 -0.03
CA LEU A 81 7.26 15.62 -0.78
C LEU A 81 7.45 15.87 -2.28
N GLU A 82 6.93 16.96 -2.82
CA GLU A 82 6.93 17.30 -4.25
C GLU A 82 8.31 17.18 -4.93
N PRO A 83 9.44 17.67 -4.36
CA PRO A 83 10.75 17.51 -5.00
C PRO A 83 11.17 16.05 -5.18
N ALA A 84 10.86 15.18 -4.21
CA ALA A 84 11.19 13.75 -4.29
C ALA A 84 10.34 13.05 -5.36
N LEU A 85 9.05 13.38 -5.46
CA LEU A 85 8.17 12.86 -6.50
C LEU A 85 8.59 13.36 -7.89
N ALA A 86 8.94 14.63 -8.05
CA ALA A 86 9.39 15.18 -9.33
C ALA A 86 10.71 14.55 -9.81
N ALA A 87 11.66 14.34 -8.90
CA ALA A 87 12.90 13.63 -9.19
C ALA A 87 12.64 12.18 -9.63
N ALA A 88 11.73 11.48 -8.92
CA ALA A 88 11.33 10.13 -9.26
C ALA A 88 10.61 10.06 -10.62
N GLN A 89 9.71 10.99 -10.93
CA GLN A 89 9.04 11.08 -12.23
C GLN A 89 10.04 11.20 -13.38
N THR A 90 11.07 12.02 -13.20
CA THR A 90 12.15 12.17 -14.19
C THR A 90 12.98 10.89 -14.31
N LYS A 91 13.43 10.33 -13.20
CA LYS A 91 14.29 9.13 -13.15
C LYS A 91 13.61 7.88 -13.71
N TYR A 92 12.32 7.73 -13.47
CA TYR A 92 11.55 6.53 -13.83
C TYR A 92 10.59 6.75 -14.99
N ALA A 93 10.76 7.82 -15.76
CA ALA A 93 9.91 8.12 -16.92
C ALA A 93 9.78 6.92 -17.86
N GLY A 94 8.55 6.62 -18.28
CA GLY A 94 8.23 5.48 -19.14
C GLY A 94 8.29 4.09 -18.46
N ARG A 95 8.77 4.00 -17.21
CA ARG A 95 8.87 2.74 -16.46
C ARG A 95 7.89 2.64 -15.30
N VAL A 96 7.57 3.77 -14.70
CA VAL A 96 6.66 3.89 -13.55
C VAL A 96 5.60 4.93 -13.88
N ARG A 97 4.35 4.60 -13.62
CA ARG A 97 3.23 5.53 -13.75
C ARG A 97 3.08 6.33 -12.46
N PHE A 98 2.73 7.61 -12.59
CA PHE A 98 2.46 8.48 -11.46
C PHE A 98 1.03 8.99 -11.54
N VAL A 99 0.29 8.86 -10.44
CA VAL A 99 -1.10 9.27 -10.31
C VAL A 99 -1.25 10.10 -9.04
N THR A 100 -1.76 11.32 -9.18
CA THR A 100 -2.11 12.18 -8.04
C THR A 100 -3.62 12.21 -7.89
N VAL A 101 -4.11 11.78 -6.74
CA VAL A 101 -5.53 11.77 -6.36
C VAL A 101 -5.78 13.00 -5.49
N ALA A 102 -6.36 14.05 -6.05
CA ALA A 102 -6.75 15.24 -5.30
C ALA A 102 -8.01 14.93 -4.48
N VAL A 103 -7.90 14.97 -3.14
CA VAL A 103 -9.01 14.71 -2.23
C VAL A 103 -9.90 15.94 -2.07
N ALA A 104 -11.24 15.76 -2.00
CA ALA A 104 -12.20 16.87 -1.94
C ALA A 104 -12.30 17.57 -0.56
N ILE A 105 -11.50 17.17 0.43
CA ILE A 105 -11.53 17.78 1.77
C ILE A 105 -11.02 19.22 1.70
N ASN A 106 -11.90 20.20 1.95
CA ASN A 106 -11.60 21.64 1.81
C ASN A 106 -10.98 22.00 0.45
N GLU A 107 -11.36 21.25 -0.61
CA GLU A 107 -10.81 21.34 -1.95
C GLU A 107 -11.92 21.35 -3.00
N SER A 108 -11.66 21.92 -4.18
CA SER A 108 -12.55 21.84 -5.33
C SER A 108 -11.78 21.56 -6.62
N ILE A 109 -12.46 20.97 -7.58
CA ILE A 109 -11.85 20.63 -8.87
C ILE A 109 -11.33 21.89 -9.59
N GLU A 110 -12.02 23.05 -9.44
CA GLU A 110 -11.60 24.33 -10.03
C GLU A 110 -10.29 24.84 -9.38
N ARG A 111 -10.14 24.68 -8.06
CA ARG A 111 -8.92 25.05 -7.36
C ARG A 111 -7.76 24.15 -7.77
N VAL A 112 -8.00 22.84 -7.88
CA VAL A 112 -7.01 21.87 -8.38
C VAL A 112 -6.57 22.23 -9.80
N ARG A 113 -7.52 22.53 -10.71
CA ARG A 113 -7.22 22.94 -12.10
C ARG A 113 -6.33 24.19 -12.13
N LYS A 114 -6.69 25.23 -11.35
CA LYS A 114 -5.93 26.47 -11.29
C LYS A 114 -4.52 26.22 -10.75
N HIS A 115 -4.40 25.39 -9.73
CA HIS A 115 -3.11 25.04 -9.14
C HIS A 115 -2.22 24.33 -10.15
N VAL A 116 -2.71 23.26 -10.80
CA VAL A 116 -1.96 22.46 -11.77
C VAL A 116 -1.58 23.25 -13.02
N ALA A 117 -2.37 24.26 -13.40
CA ALA A 117 -2.04 25.16 -14.52
C ALA A 117 -0.83 26.04 -14.22
N VAL A 118 -0.59 26.40 -12.95
CA VAL A 118 0.54 27.26 -12.51
C VAL A 118 1.70 26.43 -12.00
N HIS A 119 1.40 25.31 -11.33
CA HIS A 119 2.36 24.36 -10.76
C HIS A 119 2.11 22.98 -11.37
N PRO A 120 2.70 22.67 -12.54
CA PRO A 120 2.46 21.40 -13.21
C PRO A 120 2.90 20.20 -12.36
N ILE A 121 1.97 19.27 -12.13
CA ILE A 121 2.22 17.99 -11.47
C ILE A 121 2.43 16.95 -12.56
N GLY A 122 3.54 16.21 -12.51
CA GLY A 122 3.82 15.17 -13.50
C GLY A 122 2.88 13.97 -13.34
N GLY A 123 2.60 13.29 -14.47
CA GLY A 123 1.70 12.14 -14.48
C GLY A 123 0.22 12.50 -14.63
N THR A 124 -0.65 11.64 -14.12
CA THR A 124 -2.11 11.83 -14.21
C THR A 124 -2.65 12.40 -12.92
N VAL A 125 -3.40 13.51 -13.00
CA VAL A 125 -4.11 14.09 -11.85
C VAL A 125 -5.59 13.81 -11.98
N VAL A 126 -6.20 13.26 -10.93
CA VAL A 126 -7.64 13.00 -10.82
C VAL A 126 -8.21 13.65 -9.57
N PHE A 127 -9.52 13.84 -9.54
CA PHE A 127 -10.23 14.43 -8.41
C PHE A 127 -11.16 13.40 -7.76
N ASP A 128 -11.00 13.16 -6.47
CA ASP A 128 -11.82 12.26 -5.66
C ASP A 128 -12.98 13.03 -5.03
N ALA A 129 -13.98 13.37 -5.86
CA ALA A 129 -15.07 14.27 -5.50
C ALA A 129 -15.89 13.81 -4.28
N ASN A 130 -16.03 12.50 -4.10
CA ASN A 130 -16.88 11.90 -3.08
C ASN A 130 -16.08 11.17 -1.98
N GLY A 131 -14.74 11.25 -1.98
CA GLY A 131 -13.88 10.53 -1.05
C GLY A 131 -13.87 9.00 -1.29
N THR A 132 -14.33 8.55 -2.45
CA THR A 132 -14.42 7.12 -2.78
C THR A 132 -13.06 6.47 -2.86
N ALA A 133 -12.09 7.13 -3.49
CA ALA A 133 -10.72 6.62 -3.59
C ALA A 133 -10.01 6.69 -2.23
N ALA A 134 -10.12 7.79 -1.50
CA ALA A 134 -9.56 7.93 -0.17
C ALA A 134 -10.10 6.84 0.79
N SER A 135 -11.41 6.57 0.76
CA SER A 135 -12.03 5.52 1.56
C SER A 135 -11.60 4.12 1.12
N ALA A 136 -11.58 3.81 -0.18
CA ALA A 136 -11.24 2.49 -0.69
C ALA A 136 -9.77 2.11 -0.40
N TYR A 137 -8.86 3.11 -0.40
CA TYR A 137 -7.44 2.94 -0.07
C TYR A 137 -7.15 3.12 1.42
N ASP A 138 -8.18 3.30 2.25
CA ASP A 138 -8.05 3.59 3.70
C ASP A 138 -7.00 4.69 3.96
N ALA A 139 -7.02 5.75 3.11
CA ALA A 139 -6.03 6.80 3.13
C ALA A 139 -6.13 7.62 4.44
N PRO A 140 -5.14 7.54 5.34
CA PRO A 140 -5.25 8.14 6.68
C PRO A 140 -5.11 9.66 6.66
N ALA A 141 -4.47 10.20 5.62
CA ALA A 141 -4.22 11.64 5.48
C ALA A 141 -3.84 11.99 4.03
N THR A 142 -3.69 13.28 3.73
CA THR A 142 -2.97 13.74 2.53
C THR A 142 -1.46 13.50 2.67
N SER A 143 -0.71 13.53 1.57
CA SER A 143 0.66 13.01 1.44
C SER A 143 0.78 11.49 1.72
N TYR A 144 -0.34 10.76 1.63
CA TYR A 144 -0.33 9.31 1.63
C TYR A 144 0.09 8.80 0.26
N VAL A 145 1.13 7.98 0.24
CA VAL A 145 1.68 7.38 -0.98
C VAL A 145 1.48 5.88 -0.94
N VAL A 146 0.99 5.35 -2.06
CA VAL A 146 0.88 3.91 -2.32
C VAL A 146 1.70 3.57 -3.55
N ILE A 147 2.55 2.55 -3.47
CA ILE A 147 3.31 2.06 -4.63
C ILE A 147 2.90 0.62 -4.92
N ILE A 148 2.59 0.39 -6.19
CA ILE A 148 2.13 -0.88 -6.74
C ILE A 148 3.21 -1.41 -7.67
N ASP A 149 3.49 -2.71 -7.62
CA ASP A 149 4.48 -3.39 -8.44
C ASP A 149 3.93 -3.88 -9.80
N ARG A 150 4.79 -4.55 -10.57
CA ARG A 150 4.43 -5.16 -11.88
C ARG A 150 3.38 -6.25 -11.78
N THR A 151 3.20 -6.85 -10.61
CA THR A 151 2.20 -7.91 -10.38
C THR A 151 0.86 -7.34 -9.94
N GLY A 152 0.76 -6.01 -9.82
CA GLY A 152 -0.42 -5.31 -9.36
C GLY A 152 -0.63 -5.39 -7.85
N ARG A 153 0.44 -5.58 -7.06
CA ARG A 153 0.37 -5.63 -5.61
C ARG A 153 0.98 -4.39 -4.99
N VAL A 154 0.40 -3.94 -3.90
CA VAL A 154 0.96 -2.88 -3.06
C VAL A 154 2.26 -3.36 -2.44
N VAL A 155 3.35 -2.63 -2.65
CA VAL A 155 4.68 -2.94 -2.09
C VAL A 155 5.18 -1.87 -1.12
N TYR A 156 4.51 -0.74 -1.08
CA TYR A 156 4.82 0.36 -0.17
C TYR A 156 3.58 1.19 0.13
N THR A 157 3.46 1.62 1.37
CA THR A 157 2.59 2.70 1.81
C THR A 157 3.32 3.59 2.78
N GLY A 158 3.08 4.89 2.72
CA GLY A 158 3.70 5.86 3.63
C GLY A 158 2.93 7.18 3.68
N VAL A 159 3.11 7.93 4.77
CA VAL A 159 2.49 9.24 4.99
C VAL A 159 3.57 10.25 5.37
N GLY A 160 3.40 11.49 4.94
CA GLY A 160 4.27 12.60 5.33
C GLY A 160 5.20 13.08 4.22
N GLY A 161 5.87 14.20 4.48
CA GLY A 161 6.66 14.92 3.49
C GLY A 161 8.11 14.45 3.30
N THR A 162 8.58 13.50 4.13
CA THR A 162 9.99 13.06 4.14
C THR A 162 10.18 11.61 3.69
N GLN A 163 9.25 11.09 2.88
CA GLN A 163 9.31 9.72 2.38
C GLN A 163 10.43 9.54 1.36
N ASP A 164 11.19 8.44 1.46
CA ASP A 164 12.17 8.04 0.46
C ASP A 164 11.48 7.34 -0.71
N ILE A 165 10.98 8.15 -1.65
CA ILE A 165 10.21 7.67 -2.82
C ILE A 165 11.11 6.83 -3.74
N ASP A 166 12.38 7.16 -3.86
CA ASP A 166 13.33 6.43 -4.71
C ASP A 166 13.52 4.99 -4.19
N ALA A 167 13.85 4.84 -2.91
CA ALA A 167 13.98 3.51 -2.28
C ALA A 167 12.66 2.72 -2.30
N ALA A 168 11.52 3.40 -2.17
CA ALA A 168 10.22 2.76 -2.23
C ALA A 168 9.88 2.24 -3.65
N ILE A 169 10.20 2.99 -4.71
CA ILE A 169 10.01 2.56 -6.10
C ILE A 169 10.89 1.37 -6.44
N HIS A 170 12.11 1.27 -5.91
CA HIS A 170 12.98 0.11 -6.14
C HIS A 170 12.35 -1.23 -5.73
N LYS A 171 11.37 -1.23 -4.84
CA LYS A 171 10.61 -2.44 -4.45
C LYS A 171 9.59 -2.87 -5.52
N ALA A 172 9.22 -1.97 -6.44
CA ALA A 172 8.15 -2.18 -7.42
C ALA A 172 8.65 -2.56 -8.82
N ILE A 173 9.92 -2.31 -9.14
CA ILE A 173 10.50 -2.46 -10.50
C ILE A 173 11.37 -3.69 -10.67
#